data_0516fab873fe4302553d65b7a985ed4e
#
_entry.id   0516fab873fe4302553d65b7a985ed4e
#
_cell.length_a   1.000
_cell.length_b   1.000
_cell.length_c   1.000
_cell.angle_alpha   90.00
_cell.angle_beta   90.00
_cell.angle_gamma   90.00
#
_symmetry.space_group_name_H-M   'P 1'
#
loop_
_entity.id
_entity.type
_entity.pdbx_description
1 polymer ?
#
loop_
_entity_poly.entity_id
_entity_poly.type
_entity_poly.pdbx_seq_one_letter_code
_entity_poly.pdbx_strand_id
1 'polypeptide(L)'
;MYKRQQKDWECHCGKYKKIRYKGVVCDRCGVEITKASVRRERMGHIELAAPVSHIWYFKGIPSRMGLILDLSPRTLEKVLYFASYIVLDAGSTDLSVKQVLSEQEYQDAREKYGSSFRVGMGAEAILELLQAIDLEKDAAELKAELKDATGQKRARIIKRLEVVESFRESGNKPEWMIMTVIPVIPPDLRPMVQLDGGRFATSDLNDLYRRIINRNNRLRRLLELGAPDIIVRNEKRMLQEAVDALIDNGRRGRPVTGPGNRALKSLSDMLKGKSGRFRQNLLGKRVDYSGRSVIVVGPELKIYQCGLPKEMAIELFKPFVMKELVANGTAHNIKSAKKMVERLQSEVWDVLEDVIKEHPVMLNRAPTLHRLGIQAFEPILVEGKAIKLHPLVCTAYNADFDGDQMAAHLPLSQEAQAECRFMLLSPNNLLKPSDGGPVAVPSQDMVLGIYYLTQERPGSLGEGGYYKSVNEAILAYENQALTLHSRIHVRVHKTMPDGTVKTGVVESTLGRFIFNEIIPQDLGFVDRSKPENELVLEIDFHVAKKQLKQILEKVINTHGATKTAEVLDDIKSMGYKYSTRAAMTVSISDMTVPPQKPEMIAKAQDCLLYTSPSPRD
;
A
#
# COMPACT_ATOMS: atom_id res chain seq x y z
N MET A 1 -18.36 -5.71 34.05
CA MET A 1 -19.73 -6.15 33.69
C MET A 1 -19.88 -6.47 32.21
N TYR A 2 -19.45 -5.61 31.29
CA TYR A 2 -19.67 -5.82 29.84
C TYR A 2 -18.76 -6.85 29.15
N LYS A 3 -17.72 -7.38 29.79
CA LYS A 3 -16.75 -8.33 29.21
C LYS A 3 -17.32 -9.69 28.80
N ARG A 4 -18.48 -10.07 29.31
CA ARG A 4 -19.05 -11.41 29.16
C ARG A 4 -20.31 -11.50 28.28
N GLN A 5 -20.87 -10.39 27.82
CA GLN A 5 -22.03 -10.38 26.94
C GLN A 5 -21.61 -10.71 25.51
N GLN A 6 -22.18 -11.72 24.87
CA GLN A 6 -21.85 -12.16 23.51
C GLN A 6 -23.02 -12.02 22.52
N LYS A 7 -24.25 -12.07 23.03
CA LYS A 7 -25.48 -11.98 22.24
C LYS A 7 -26.36 -10.84 22.72
N ASP A 8 -27.22 -10.35 21.85
CA ASP A 8 -28.20 -9.32 22.18
C ASP A 8 -29.19 -9.84 23.23
N TRP A 9 -29.48 -8.99 24.20
CA TRP A 9 -30.48 -9.24 25.24
C TRP A 9 -30.27 -10.52 26.06
N GLU A 10 -29.04 -10.97 26.20
CA GLU A 10 -28.68 -12.17 26.94
C GLU A 10 -27.61 -11.87 28.00
N CYS A 11 -27.79 -12.39 29.22
CA CYS A 11 -26.73 -12.35 30.23
C CYS A 11 -25.74 -13.52 30.05
N HIS A 12 -24.55 -13.40 30.63
CA HIS A 12 -23.49 -14.42 30.47
C HIS A 12 -23.88 -15.81 31.00
N CYS A 13 -24.62 -15.89 32.09
CA CYS A 13 -25.04 -17.16 32.71
C CYS A 13 -26.30 -17.76 32.05
N GLY A 14 -26.93 -17.07 31.08
CA GLY A 14 -28.11 -17.56 30.38
C GLY A 14 -29.43 -17.47 31.17
N LYS A 15 -29.45 -16.89 32.38
CA LYS A 15 -30.65 -16.73 33.18
C LYS A 15 -31.70 -15.85 32.48
N TYR A 16 -31.25 -14.77 31.88
CA TYR A 16 -32.08 -13.82 31.13
C TYR A 16 -31.66 -13.85 29.66
N LYS A 17 -32.64 -14.04 28.73
CA LYS A 17 -32.40 -14.21 27.29
C LYS A 17 -33.36 -13.44 26.37
N LYS A 18 -34.21 -12.55 26.93
CA LYS A 18 -35.25 -11.86 26.13
C LYS A 18 -35.18 -10.36 26.33
N ILE A 19 -35.63 -9.62 25.29
CA ILE A 19 -35.67 -8.16 25.25
C ILE A 19 -36.51 -7.54 26.40
N ARG A 20 -37.50 -8.25 26.93
CA ARG A 20 -38.33 -7.79 28.06
C ARG A 20 -37.53 -7.49 29.33
N TYR A 21 -36.33 -8.02 29.44
CA TYR A 21 -35.42 -7.80 30.58
C TYR A 21 -34.40 -6.68 30.31
N LYS A 22 -34.63 -5.84 29.29
CA LYS A 22 -33.77 -4.70 28.96
C LYS A 22 -33.44 -3.86 30.19
N GLY A 23 -32.17 -3.57 30.43
CA GLY A 23 -31.68 -2.74 31.54
C GLY A 23 -31.58 -3.45 32.90
N VAL A 24 -32.04 -4.70 33.03
CA VAL A 24 -31.93 -5.46 34.27
C VAL A 24 -30.49 -5.96 34.42
N VAL A 25 -29.90 -5.81 35.61
CA VAL A 25 -28.62 -6.38 35.96
C VAL A 25 -28.84 -7.77 36.53
N CYS A 26 -28.21 -8.78 35.93
CA CYS A 26 -28.33 -10.15 36.40
C CYS A 26 -27.68 -10.32 37.78
N ASP A 27 -28.46 -10.77 38.77
CA ASP A 27 -28.04 -11.04 40.11
C ASP A 27 -26.97 -12.15 40.21
N ARG A 28 -26.97 -13.14 39.30
CA ARG A 28 -26.03 -14.24 39.28
C ARG A 28 -24.68 -13.90 38.62
N CYS A 29 -24.67 -13.21 37.49
CA CYS A 29 -23.44 -12.93 36.76
C CYS A 29 -23.09 -11.44 36.67
N GLY A 30 -23.93 -10.54 37.20
CA GLY A 30 -23.70 -9.10 37.23
C GLY A 30 -23.67 -8.42 35.86
N VAL A 31 -24.16 -9.08 34.81
CA VAL A 31 -24.21 -8.52 33.46
C VAL A 31 -25.54 -7.81 33.23
N GLU A 32 -25.49 -6.57 32.77
CA GLU A 32 -26.67 -5.80 32.33
C GLU A 32 -27.19 -6.33 31.00
N ILE A 33 -28.48 -6.51 30.85
CA ILE A 33 -29.12 -7.03 29.64
C ILE A 33 -29.34 -5.90 28.65
N THR A 34 -28.43 -5.80 27.69
CA THR A 34 -28.39 -4.76 26.65
C THR A 34 -28.06 -5.39 25.30
N LYS A 35 -27.99 -4.58 24.25
CA LYS A 35 -27.45 -5.02 22.95
C LYS A 35 -25.96 -5.34 23.07
N ALA A 36 -25.48 -6.33 22.31
CA ALA A 36 -24.05 -6.68 22.25
C ALA A 36 -23.17 -5.51 21.72
N SER A 37 -23.72 -4.62 20.89
CA SER A 37 -23.03 -3.42 20.38
C SER A 37 -22.50 -2.50 21.50
N VAL A 38 -23.13 -2.50 22.66
CA VAL A 38 -22.70 -1.74 23.85
C VAL A 38 -21.25 -2.08 24.25
N ARG A 39 -20.80 -3.29 24.03
CA ARG A 39 -19.40 -3.68 24.30
C ARG A 39 -18.38 -2.96 23.41
N ARG A 40 -18.81 -2.44 22.28
CA ARG A 40 -17.97 -1.68 21.33
C ARG A 40 -18.12 -0.17 21.52
N GLU A 41 -19.21 0.30 22.08
CA GLU A 41 -19.57 1.71 22.17
C GLU A 41 -19.32 2.34 23.54
N ARG A 42 -19.64 1.63 24.64
CA ARG A 42 -19.51 2.17 26.00
C ARG A 42 -18.07 2.26 26.47
N MET A 43 -17.67 3.46 26.83
CA MET A 43 -16.38 3.73 27.48
C MET A 43 -16.51 3.64 29.00
N GLY A 44 -15.44 3.23 29.66
CA GLY A 44 -15.27 3.35 31.10
C GLY A 44 -14.30 4.47 31.44
N HIS A 45 -14.03 4.66 32.74
CA HIS A 45 -13.03 5.61 33.23
C HIS A 45 -12.34 5.08 34.49
N ILE A 46 -11.17 5.61 34.77
CA ILE A 46 -10.40 5.38 35.99
C ILE A 46 -10.13 6.73 36.64
N GLU A 47 -10.71 6.98 37.81
CA GLU A 47 -10.39 8.16 38.60
C GLU A 47 -9.03 7.97 39.27
N LEU A 48 -8.11 8.87 39.01
CA LEU A 48 -6.76 8.83 39.52
C LEU A 48 -6.70 9.43 40.96
N ALA A 49 -5.91 8.80 41.81
CA ALA A 49 -5.64 9.29 43.17
C ALA A 49 -4.73 10.53 43.18
N ALA A 50 -3.99 10.75 42.10
CA ALA A 50 -3.19 11.96 41.87
C ALA A 50 -3.24 12.35 40.41
N PRO A 51 -3.23 13.64 40.04
CA PRO A 51 -3.20 14.09 38.64
C PRO A 51 -1.93 13.63 37.95
N VAL A 52 -2.03 13.41 36.62
CA VAL A 52 -0.97 12.88 35.77
C VAL A 52 -0.86 13.71 34.50
N SER A 53 0.34 14.00 34.06
CA SER A 53 0.61 14.73 32.83
C SER A 53 0.37 13.84 31.59
N HIS A 54 -0.21 14.41 30.55
CA HIS A 54 -0.33 13.75 29.26
C HIS A 54 0.99 13.83 28.48
N ILE A 55 1.59 12.69 28.17
CA ILE A 55 2.92 12.59 27.57
C ILE A 55 3.06 13.28 26.20
N TRP A 56 2.00 13.36 25.41
CA TRP A 56 2.05 14.03 24.10
C TRP A 56 2.28 15.54 24.21
N TYR A 57 1.69 16.19 25.22
CA TYR A 57 1.85 17.63 25.44
C TYR A 57 3.18 17.97 26.12
N PHE A 58 3.73 16.99 26.85
CA PHE A 58 5.03 17.12 27.50
C PHE A 58 6.20 16.77 26.57
N LYS A 59 6.22 15.58 25.96
CA LYS A 59 7.31 15.07 25.10
C LYS A 59 7.09 15.33 23.60
N GLY A 60 6.15 16.19 23.24
CA GLY A 60 6.01 16.68 21.87
C GLY A 60 7.21 17.52 21.43
N ILE A 61 7.44 17.66 20.14
CA ILE A 61 8.47 18.56 19.57
C ILE A 61 7.75 19.57 18.67
N PRO A 62 7.60 20.83 19.09
CA PRO A 62 7.96 21.38 20.40
C PRO A 62 7.01 20.96 21.54
N SER A 63 7.49 20.99 22.80
CA SER A 63 6.65 20.71 23.96
C SER A 63 5.61 21.81 24.15
N ARG A 64 4.33 21.49 24.02
CA ARG A 64 3.24 22.47 24.18
C ARG A 64 3.18 22.99 25.62
N MET A 65 3.30 22.11 26.60
CA MET A 65 3.33 22.46 28.03
C MET A 65 4.53 23.31 28.36
N GLY A 66 5.71 22.99 27.82
CA GLY A 66 6.94 23.77 28.02
C GLY A 66 6.84 25.18 27.43
N LEU A 67 6.19 25.35 26.27
CA LEU A 67 6.01 26.68 25.64
C LEU A 67 5.04 27.56 26.41
N ILE A 68 3.93 27.01 26.91
CA ILE A 68 2.97 27.80 27.72
C ILE A 68 3.59 28.24 29.04
N LEU A 69 4.24 27.33 29.77
CA LEU A 69 4.86 27.62 31.05
C LEU A 69 6.18 28.39 30.94
N ASP A 70 6.73 28.51 29.74
CA ASP A 70 8.07 29.05 29.45
C ASP A 70 9.20 28.26 30.14
N LEU A 71 9.02 26.94 30.27
CA LEU A 71 9.98 26.02 30.86
C LEU A 71 10.68 25.17 29.81
N SER A 72 11.98 24.89 30.04
CA SER A 72 12.67 23.94 29.17
C SER A 72 12.11 22.52 29.35
N PRO A 73 12.06 21.68 28.28
CA PRO A 73 11.59 20.31 28.39
C PRO A 73 12.34 19.46 29.42
N ARG A 74 13.65 19.73 29.62
CA ARG A 74 14.49 19.05 30.61
C ARG A 74 14.11 19.44 32.04
N THR A 75 13.85 20.70 32.24
CA THR A 75 13.41 21.23 33.54
C THR A 75 12.04 20.70 33.92
N LEU A 76 11.10 20.75 32.98
CA LEU A 76 9.75 20.23 33.15
C LEU A 76 9.75 18.70 33.45
N GLU A 77 10.65 17.93 32.80
CA GLU A 77 10.82 16.50 33.07
C GLU A 77 11.25 16.25 34.53
N LYS A 78 12.20 16.99 35.05
CA LYS A 78 12.66 16.86 36.45
C LYS A 78 11.51 17.08 37.43
N VAL A 79 10.65 18.07 37.19
CA VAL A 79 9.50 18.36 38.05
C VAL A 79 8.43 17.26 37.95
N LEU A 80 8.02 16.91 36.75
CA LEU A 80 6.96 15.91 36.52
C LEU A 80 7.27 14.52 37.07
N TYR A 81 8.57 14.15 37.08
CA TYR A 81 9.02 12.84 37.57
C TYR A 81 9.64 12.88 38.95
N PHE A 82 9.30 13.91 39.75
CA PHE A 82 9.64 14.02 41.16
C PHE A 82 11.16 14.08 41.46
N ALA A 83 11.96 14.63 40.53
CA ALA A 83 13.40 14.82 40.72
C ALA A 83 13.78 16.22 41.23
N SER A 84 12.89 17.22 41.10
CA SER A 84 13.13 18.60 41.53
C SER A 84 11.82 19.26 41.92
N TYR A 85 11.93 20.27 42.79
CA TYR A 85 10.82 21.12 43.21
C TYR A 85 10.62 22.28 42.23
N ILE A 86 9.41 22.81 42.17
CA ILE A 86 9.09 24.05 41.46
C ILE A 86 8.40 25.02 42.43
N VAL A 87 8.83 26.28 42.38
CA VAL A 87 8.24 27.34 43.21
C VAL A 87 6.86 27.71 42.63
N LEU A 88 5.82 27.54 43.45
CA LEU A 88 4.43 27.91 43.13
C LEU A 88 4.13 29.33 43.57
N ASP A 89 4.58 29.69 44.75
CA ASP A 89 4.44 31.01 45.33
C ASP A 89 5.77 31.40 45.99
N ALA A 90 6.31 32.53 45.58
CA ALA A 90 7.59 33.06 46.11
C ALA A 90 7.43 33.77 47.45
N GLY A 91 6.20 34.21 47.83
CA GLY A 91 5.98 34.98 49.04
C GLY A 91 6.90 36.18 49.19
N SER A 92 7.55 36.30 50.37
CA SER A 92 8.48 37.38 50.70
C SER A 92 9.97 37.00 50.51
N THR A 93 10.27 36.01 49.63
CA THR A 93 11.63 35.49 49.42
C THR A 93 12.26 36.02 48.13
N ASP A 94 13.58 35.85 47.98
CA ASP A 94 14.33 36.19 46.76
C ASP A 94 14.10 35.19 45.61
N LEU A 95 13.22 34.20 45.80
CA LEU A 95 12.90 33.18 44.80
C LEU A 95 11.93 33.75 43.74
N SER A 96 12.02 33.27 42.54
CA SER A 96 11.06 33.61 41.49
C SER A 96 10.04 32.48 41.28
N VAL A 97 8.79 32.82 40.94
CA VAL A 97 7.78 31.87 40.56
C VAL A 97 8.24 31.08 39.33
N LYS A 98 7.97 29.77 39.29
CA LYS A 98 8.45 28.80 38.27
C LYS A 98 9.95 28.46 38.35
N GLN A 99 10.67 28.96 39.35
CA GLN A 99 12.06 28.55 39.61
C GLN A 99 12.09 27.08 40.04
N VAL A 100 13.04 26.33 39.52
CA VAL A 100 13.21 24.91 39.88
C VAL A 100 14.36 24.75 40.82
N LEU A 101 14.10 24.07 41.93
CA LEU A 101 15.05 23.84 43.03
C LEU A 101 15.39 22.36 43.11
N SER A 102 16.65 22.03 43.30
CA SER A 102 17.11 20.70 43.71
C SER A 102 16.70 20.39 45.16
N GLU A 103 16.84 19.16 45.60
CA GLU A 103 16.54 18.77 46.99
C GLU A 103 17.40 19.60 48.00
N GLN A 104 18.69 19.81 47.69
CA GLN A 104 19.58 20.61 48.53
C GLN A 104 19.17 22.09 48.58
N GLU A 105 18.98 22.71 47.42
CA GLU A 105 18.53 24.10 47.32
C GLU A 105 17.18 24.34 48.01
N TYR A 106 16.30 23.34 47.99
CA TYR A 106 15.03 23.40 48.71
C TYR A 106 15.25 23.38 50.24
N GLN A 107 16.13 22.53 50.74
CA GLN A 107 16.44 22.47 52.15
C GLN A 107 17.11 23.77 52.62
N ASP A 108 18.10 24.30 51.89
CA ASP A 108 18.75 25.58 52.18
C ASP A 108 17.74 26.74 52.17
N ALA A 109 16.81 26.77 51.18
CA ALA A 109 15.76 27.78 51.13
C ALA A 109 14.78 27.65 52.31
N ARG A 110 14.47 26.43 52.72
CA ARG A 110 13.59 26.16 53.87
C ARG A 110 14.21 26.56 55.19
N GLU A 111 15.53 26.37 55.36
CA GLU A 111 16.28 26.85 56.52
C GLU A 111 16.34 28.38 56.55
N LYS A 112 16.53 29.02 55.39
CA LYS A 112 16.66 30.48 55.29
C LYS A 112 15.34 31.25 55.43
N TYR A 113 14.27 30.73 54.81
CA TYR A 113 12.99 31.46 54.70
C TYR A 113 11.81 30.79 55.41
N GLY A 114 12.02 29.61 56.02
CA GLY A 114 10.95 28.90 56.76
C GLY A 114 9.79 28.48 55.88
N SER A 115 8.59 28.89 56.27
CA SER A 115 7.30 28.54 55.56
C SER A 115 6.76 29.69 54.71
N SER A 116 7.56 30.73 54.41
CA SER A 116 7.12 31.93 53.69
C SER A 116 6.96 31.74 52.17
N PHE A 117 7.31 30.59 51.62
CA PHE A 117 7.19 30.25 50.22
C PHE A 117 6.55 28.88 50.05
N ARG A 118 5.95 28.62 48.88
CA ARG A 118 5.30 27.37 48.58
C ARG A 118 5.91 26.71 47.33
N VAL A 119 6.26 25.45 47.47
CA VAL A 119 6.81 24.61 46.40
C VAL A 119 5.97 23.39 46.18
N GLY A 120 6.05 22.83 44.98
CA GLY A 120 5.38 21.57 44.64
C GLY A 120 6.23 20.67 43.75
N MET A 121 5.82 19.45 43.61
CA MET A 121 6.41 18.46 42.70
C MET A 121 5.34 17.73 41.90
N GLY A 122 5.74 17.21 40.74
CA GLY A 122 4.88 16.37 39.90
C GLY A 122 3.83 17.15 39.11
N ALA A 123 2.88 16.39 38.54
CA ALA A 123 1.84 16.95 37.73
C ALA A 123 0.85 17.85 38.50
N GLU A 124 0.71 17.66 39.79
CA GLU A 124 -0.12 18.47 40.67
C GLU A 124 0.36 19.94 40.73
N ALA A 125 1.66 20.14 40.91
CA ALA A 125 2.26 21.46 40.88
C ALA A 125 2.16 22.15 39.50
N ILE A 126 2.32 21.38 38.45
CA ILE A 126 2.15 21.89 37.07
C ILE A 126 0.68 22.23 36.78
N LEU A 127 -0.27 21.48 37.30
CA LEU A 127 -1.72 21.77 37.18
C LEU A 127 -2.03 23.16 37.79
N GLU A 128 -1.52 23.42 38.98
CA GLU A 128 -1.74 24.69 39.66
C GLU A 128 -1.14 25.88 38.89
N LEU A 129 0.06 25.71 38.34
CA LEU A 129 0.69 26.72 37.48
C LEU A 129 -0.08 26.95 36.18
N LEU A 130 -0.67 25.88 35.57
CA LEU A 130 -1.48 26.02 34.37
C LEU A 130 -2.85 26.68 34.62
N GLN A 131 -3.43 26.46 35.80
CA GLN A 131 -4.68 27.12 36.21
C GLN A 131 -4.49 28.61 36.48
N ALA A 132 -3.28 29.03 36.92
CA ALA A 132 -2.95 30.41 37.16
C ALA A 132 -2.68 31.25 35.89
N ILE A 133 -2.62 30.61 34.71
CA ILE A 133 -2.35 31.31 33.45
C ILE A 133 -3.60 32.01 32.92
N ASP A 134 -3.45 33.31 32.62
CA ASP A 134 -4.45 34.09 31.88
C ASP A 134 -4.02 34.25 30.42
N LEU A 135 -4.66 33.50 29.53
CA LEU A 135 -4.33 33.46 28.09
C LEU A 135 -4.46 34.84 27.40
N GLU A 136 -5.39 35.68 27.85
CA GLU A 136 -5.60 37.02 27.28
C GLU A 136 -4.43 37.96 27.60
N LYS A 137 -3.99 37.96 28.85
CA LYS A 137 -2.84 38.76 29.29
C LYS A 137 -1.55 38.27 28.65
N ASP A 138 -1.30 36.95 28.69
CA ASP A 138 -0.09 36.39 28.11
C ASP A 138 -0.02 36.65 26.59
N ALA A 139 -1.14 36.59 25.85
CA ALA A 139 -1.17 36.94 24.44
C ALA A 139 -0.85 38.40 24.17
N ALA A 140 -1.35 39.34 25.01
CA ALA A 140 -1.10 40.75 24.87
C ALA A 140 0.37 41.09 25.19
N GLU A 141 0.93 40.52 26.26
CA GLU A 141 2.35 40.70 26.66
C GLU A 141 3.29 40.16 25.56
N LEU A 142 3.07 38.95 25.06
CA LEU A 142 3.88 38.35 23.99
C LEU A 142 3.83 39.16 22.70
N LYS A 143 2.67 39.76 22.35
CA LYS A 143 2.53 40.65 21.19
C LYS A 143 3.29 41.96 21.38
N ALA A 144 3.33 42.48 22.58
CA ALA A 144 4.14 43.66 22.90
C ALA A 144 5.63 43.36 22.82
N GLU A 145 6.11 42.29 23.45
CA GLU A 145 7.50 41.84 23.40
C GLU A 145 7.98 41.51 21.98
N LEU A 146 7.09 41.03 21.11
CA LEU A 146 7.43 40.68 19.72
C LEU A 146 7.90 41.89 18.90
N LYS A 147 7.45 43.11 19.25
CA LYS A 147 7.83 44.34 18.55
C LYS A 147 9.31 44.68 18.75
N ASP A 148 9.84 44.39 19.93
CA ASP A 148 11.20 44.76 20.31
C ASP A 148 12.20 43.60 20.20
N ALA A 149 11.70 42.38 19.97
CA ALA A 149 12.50 41.16 19.93
C ALA A 149 13.13 40.91 18.55
N THR A 150 14.43 40.51 18.55
CA THR A 150 15.20 40.15 17.35
C THR A 150 15.82 38.78 17.45
N GLY A 151 16.20 38.20 16.33
CA GLY A 151 16.93 36.92 16.24
C GLY A 151 16.20 35.71 16.88
N GLN A 152 16.93 34.94 17.67
CA GLN A 152 16.41 33.72 18.31
C GLN A 152 15.31 33.99 19.35
N LYS A 153 15.39 35.14 20.06
CA LYS A 153 14.35 35.53 21.02
C LYS A 153 13.00 35.72 20.31
N ARG A 154 13.00 36.39 19.16
CA ARG A 154 11.81 36.57 18.33
C ARG A 154 11.19 35.23 17.88
N ALA A 155 12.02 34.28 17.41
CA ALA A 155 11.56 32.95 16.99
C ALA A 155 10.92 32.17 18.15
N ARG A 156 11.45 32.30 19.38
CA ARG A 156 10.89 31.66 20.58
C ARG A 156 9.53 32.28 20.95
N ILE A 157 9.42 33.60 20.93
CA ILE A 157 8.18 34.34 21.23
C ILE A 157 7.11 33.99 20.22
N ILE A 158 7.43 33.92 18.93
CA ILE A 158 6.46 33.52 17.87
C ILE A 158 5.89 32.11 18.15
N LYS A 159 6.74 31.12 18.43
CA LYS A 159 6.30 29.77 18.76
C LYS A 159 5.44 29.70 20.00
N ARG A 160 5.74 30.51 21.01
CA ARG A 160 4.97 30.59 22.24
C ARG A 160 3.61 31.25 21.99
N LEU A 161 3.62 32.38 21.27
CA LEU A 161 2.39 33.08 20.88
C LEU A 161 1.44 32.22 20.05
N GLU A 162 1.97 31.45 19.09
CA GLU A 162 1.19 30.50 18.27
C GLU A 162 0.43 29.50 19.14
N VAL A 163 1.08 28.97 20.18
CA VAL A 163 0.42 28.00 21.08
C VAL A 163 -0.63 28.69 21.96
N VAL A 164 -0.32 29.88 22.52
CA VAL A 164 -1.26 30.65 23.36
C VAL A 164 -2.50 31.04 22.54
N GLU A 165 -2.32 31.55 21.31
CA GLU A 165 -3.43 31.90 20.42
C GLU A 165 -4.25 30.68 20.03
N SER A 166 -3.63 29.54 19.76
CA SER A 166 -4.33 28.30 19.47
C SER A 166 -5.23 27.85 20.63
N PHE A 167 -4.79 28.02 21.88
CA PHE A 167 -5.62 27.75 23.05
C PHE A 167 -6.76 28.74 23.18
N ARG A 168 -6.50 30.03 22.95
CA ARG A 168 -7.49 31.10 23.00
C ARG A 168 -8.60 30.92 21.97
N GLU A 169 -8.22 30.68 20.71
CA GLU A 169 -9.18 30.49 19.60
C GLU A 169 -10.02 29.22 19.73
N SER A 170 -9.41 28.12 20.19
CA SER A 170 -10.11 26.85 20.37
C SER A 170 -11.00 26.78 21.62
N GLY A 171 -10.85 27.72 22.56
CA GLY A 171 -11.54 27.69 23.85
C GLY A 171 -11.08 26.57 24.79
N ASN A 172 -9.99 25.88 24.46
CA ASN A 172 -9.40 24.86 25.32
C ASN A 172 -8.64 25.49 26.49
N LYS A 173 -8.74 24.86 27.65
CA LYS A 173 -8.00 25.31 28.84
C LYS A 173 -6.65 24.61 28.95
N PRO A 174 -5.57 25.34 29.27
CA PRO A 174 -4.24 24.75 29.47
C PRO A 174 -4.19 23.65 30.53
N GLU A 175 -4.99 23.76 31.58
CA GLU A 175 -5.12 22.76 32.64
C GLU A 175 -5.54 21.38 32.17
N TRP A 176 -6.23 21.27 31.02
CA TRP A 176 -6.66 19.99 30.46
C TRP A 176 -5.49 19.13 29.91
N MET A 177 -4.29 19.67 29.84
CA MET A 177 -3.09 18.88 29.56
C MET A 177 -2.70 17.94 30.71
N ILE A 178 -3.27 18.16 31.89
CA ILE A 178 -3.12 17.30 33.07
C ILE A 178 -4.40 16.51 33.25
N MET A 179 -4.28 15.22 33.42
CA MET A 179 -5.42 14.29 33.51
C MET A 179 -5.66 13.88 34.97
N THR A 180 -6.88 13.98 35.41
CA THR A 180 -7.36 13.46 36.70
C THR A 180 -8.15 12.16 36.51
N VAL A 181 -8.63 11.92 35.30
CA VAL A 181 -9.42 10.73 34.92
C VAL A 181 -8.86 10.16 33.62
N ILE A 182 -8.66 8.85 33.58
CA ILE A 182 -8.20 8.14 32.38
C ILE A 182 -9.38 7.45 31.71
N PRO A 183 -9.66 7.71 30.43
CA PRO A 183 -10.68 7.00 29.69
C PRO A 183 -10.28 5.56 29.42
N VAL A 184 -11.21 4.63 29.56
CA VAL A 184 -11.03 3.20 29.28
C VAL A 184 -11.82 2.84 28.04
N ILE A 185 -11.14 2.42 26.98
CA ILE A 185 -11.78 2.05 25.72
C ILE A 185 -12.70 0.83 25.90
N PRO A 186 -13.74 0.70 25.03
CA PRO A 186 -14.69 -0.40 25.12
C PRO A 186 -14.02 -1.79 25.06
N PRO A 187 -14.64 -2.81 25.70
CA PRO A 187 -14.04 -4.15 25.80
C PRO A 187 -13.75 -4.83 24.47
N ASP A 188 -14.56 -4.59 23.43
CA ASP A 188 -14.37 -5.22 22.12
C ASP A 188 -13.16 -4.64 21.34
N LEU A 189 -12.72 -3.42 21.71
CA LEU A 189 -11.50 -2.81 21.15
C LEU A 189 -10.21 -3.33 21.82
N ARG A 190 -10.35 -4.04 22.96
CA ARG A 190 -9.26 -4.70 23.70
C ARG A 190 -9.63 -6.14 24.06
N PRO A 191 -9.81 -7.02 23.08
CA PRO A 191 -10.41 -8.32 23.27
C PRO A 191 -9.58 -9.22 24.20
N MET A 192 -10.29 -10.09 24.92
CA MET A 192 -9.74 -11.21 25.68
C MET A 192 -10.44 -12.47 25.18
N VAL A 193 -9.70 -13.34 24.49
CA VAL A 193 -10.22 -14.56 23.88
C VAL A 193 -9.69 -15.76 24.63
N GLN A 194 -10.56 -16.71 24.91
CA GLN A 194 -10.16 -18.00 25.48
C GLN A 194 -9.65 -18.91 24.36
N LEU A 195 -8.44 -19.43 24.54
CA LEU A 195 -7.83 -20.42 23.67
C LEU A 195 -8.17 -21.83 24.16
N ASP A 196 -7.98 -22.80 23.28
CA ASP A 196 -8.08 -24.21 23.64
C ASP A 196 -7.12 -24.53 24.78
N GLY A 197 -7.58 -25.35 25.75
CA GLY A 197 -6.82 -25.65 26.97
C GLY A 197 -6.97 -24.59 28.08
N GLY A 198 -7.99 -23.71 28.04
CA GLY A 198 -8.35 -22.80 29.14
C GLY A 198 -7.44 -21.58 29.29
N ARG A 199 -6.47 -21.37 28.41
CA ARG A 199 -5.61 -20.20 28.40
C ARG A 199 -6.34 -19.01 27.77
N PHE A 200 -6.01 -17.80 28.21
CA PHE A 200 -6.57 -16.56 27.63
C PHE A 200 -5.51 -15.80 26.84
N ALA A 201 -5.82 -15.50 25.59
CA ALA A 201 -5.11 -14.48 24.81
C ALA A 201 -5.75 -13.12 25.08
N THR A 202 -4.96 -12.16 25.48
CA THR A 202 -5.44 -10.81 25.85
C THR A 202 -4.69 -9.75 25.09
N SER A 203 -5.39 -8.64 24.79
CA SER A 203 -4.75 -7.44 24.23
C SER A 203 -3.75 -6.86 25.23
N ASP A 204 -2.64 -6.32 24.72
CA ASP A 204 -1.61 -5.65 25.53
C ASP A 204 -2.19 -4.48 26.34
N LEU A 205 -3.23 -3.81 25.82
CA LEU A 205 -3.93 -2.73 26.52
C LEU A 205 -4.55 -3.17 27.85
N ASN A 206 -5.03 -4.39 27.95
CA ASN A 206 -5.58 -4.91 29.22
C ASN A 206 -4.49 -5.00 30.29
N ASP A 207 -3.26 -5.34 29.93
CA ASP A 207 -2.14 -5.38 30.86
C ASP A 207 -1.73 -3.97 31.28
N LEU A 208 -1.69 -3.01 30.36
CA LEU A 208 -1.40 -1.61 30.66
C LEU A 208 -2.47 -0.99 31.57
N TYR A 209 -3.75 -1.20 31.31
CA TYR A 209 -4.83 -0.75 32.20
C TYR A 209 -4.75 -1.41 33.58
N ARG A 210 -4.45 -2.72 33.67
CA ARG A 210 -4.27 -3.42 34.93
C ARG A 210 -3.14 -2.83 35.76
N ARG A 211 -2.02 -2.45 35.13
CA ARG A 211 -0.89 -1.79 35.78
C ARG A 211 -1.31 -0.44 36.38
N ILE A 212 -2.06 0.36 35.65
CA ILE A 212 -2.59 1.65 36.14
C ILE A 212 -3.51 1.42 37.32
N ILE A 213 -4.48 0.53 37.24
CA ILE A 213 -5.43 0.23 38.33
C ILE A 213 -4.70 -0.22 39.58
N ASN A 214 -3.73 -1.12 39.45
CA ASN A 214 -2.95 -1.63 40.59
C ASN A 214 -2.14 -0.52 41.26
N ARG A 215 -1.46 0.34 40.48
CA ARG A 215 -0.71 1.50 41.00
C ARG A 215 -1.63 2.53 41.64
N ASN A 216 -2.75 2.83 41.00
CA ASN A 216 -3.73 3.77 41.52
C ASN A 216 -4.34 3.32 42.85
N ASN A 217 -4.74 2.04 42.95
CA ASN A 217 -5.28 1.48 44.20
C ASN A 217 -4.23 1.46 45.31
N ARG A 218 -2.99 1.14 44.98
CA ARG A 218 -1.87 1.18 45.92
C ARG A 218 -1.61 2.59 46.43
N LEU A 219 -1.57 3.59 45.53
CA LEU A 219 -1.38 4.98 45.90
C LEU A 219 -2.52 5.47 46.79
N ARG A 220 -3.80 5.17 46.46
CA ARG A 220 -4.95 5.53 47.28
C ARG A 220 -4.83 5.00 48.70
N ARG A 221 -4.46 3.72 48.82
CA ARG A 221 -4.25 3.08 50.14
C ARG A 221 -3.11 3.72 50.93
N LEU A 222 -2.00 4.10 50.30
CA LEU A 222 -0.88 4.77 50.94
C LEU A 222 -1.26 6.16 51.43
N LEU A 223 -2.08 6.90 50.66
CA LEU A 223 -2.59 8.22 51.06
C LEU A 223 -3.57 8.09 52.25
N GLU A 224 -4.44 7.10 52.26
CA GLU A 224 -5.37 6.81 53.38
C GLU A 224 -4.61 6.43 54.66
N LEU A 225 -3.50 5.73 54.56
CA LEU A 225 -2.68 5.28 55.70
C LEU A 225 -1.70 6.34 56.19
N GLY A 226 -1.60 7.53 55.54
CA GLY A 226 -0.64 8.58 55.91
C GLY A 226 0.81 8.15 55.75
N ALA A 227 1.14 7.37 54.73
CA ALA A 227 2.49 6.89 54.49
C ALA A 227 3.53 8.03 54.31
N PRO A 228 4.84 7.78 54.61
CA PRO A 228 5.89 8.75 54.40
C PRO A 228 5.94 9.33 52.99
N ASP A 229 6.17 10.61 52.86
CA ASP A 229 6.21 11.35 51.57
C ASP A 229 7.08 10.71 50.49
N ILE A 230 8.21 10.16 50.88
CA ILE A 230 9.16 9.53 49.95
C ILE A 230 8.53 8.31 49.25
N ILE A 231 7.71 7.54 49.96
CA ILE A 231 6.98 6.38 49.39
C ILE A 231 5.85 6.87 48.50
N VAL A 232 5.11 7.88 48.94
CA VAL A 232 3.98 8.46 48.16
C VAL A 232 4.49 9.08 46.86
N ARG A 233 5.58 9.84 46.91
CA ARG A 233 6.23 10.43 45.71
C ARG A 233 6.65 9.35 44.71
N ASN A 234 7.24 8.24 45.17
CA ASN A 234 7.66 7.16 44.31
C ASN A 234 6.46 6.47 43.65
N GLU A 235 5.36 6.24 44.38
CA GLU A 235 4.14 5.66 43.77
C GLU A 235 3.45 6.65 42.82
N LYS A 236 3.43 7.96 43.10
CA LYS A 236 2.95 8.98 42.15
C LYS A 236 3.78 8.95 40.85
N ARG A 237 5.12 8.85 40.96
CA ARG A 237 6.02 8.72 39.80
C ARG A 237 5.72 7.44 39.00
N MET A 238 5.56 6.29 39.68
CA MET A 238 5.24 5.03 39.03
C MET A 238 3.86 5.05 38.36
N LEU A 239 2.87 5.76 38.92
CA LEU A 239 1.57 5.97 38.30
C LEU A 239 1.70 6.82 37.02
N GLN A 240 2.50 7.90 37.08
CA GLN A 240 2.82 8.70 35.89
C GLN A 240 3.44 7.87 34.77
N GLU A 241 4.43 7.02 35.10
CA GLU A 241 5.08 6.14 34.13
C GLU A 241 4.14 5.08 33.57
N ALA A 242 3.20 4.56 34.36
CA ALA A 242 2.20 3.60 33.89
C ALA A 242 1.21 4.22 32.91
N VAL A 243 0.81 5.47 33.15
CA VAL A 243 -0.07 6.22 32.22
C VAL A 243 0.67 6.59 30.95
N ASP A 244 1.93 7.01 31.03
CA ASP A 244 2.77 7.27 29.87
C ASP A 244 2.91 6.05 28.97
N ALA A 245 3.11 4.87 29.56
CA ALA A 245 3.18 3.60 28.83
C ALA A 245 1.85 3.23 28.17
N LEU A 246 0.70 3.56 28.76
CA LEU A 246 -0.60 3.33 28.16
C LEU A 246 -0.79 4.20 26.89
N ILE A 247 -0.40 5.47 26.96
CA ILE A 247 -0.62 6.43 25.87
C ILE A 247 0.40 6.21 24.76
N ASP A 248 1.70 6.20 25.08
CA ASP A 248 2.79 6.09 24.10
C ASP A 248 4.02 5.38 24.70
N ASN A 249 4.00 4.05 24.67
CA ASN A 249 5.03 3.22 25.27
C ASN A 249 6.39 3.41 24.55
N GLY A 250 7.44 3.67 25.34
CA GLY A 250 8.80 3.88 24.82
C GLY A 250 9.12 5.30 24.40
N ARG A 251 8.20 6.26 24.51
CA ARG A 251 8.46 7.68 24.23
C ARG A 251 9.42 8.31 25.25
N ARG A 252 9.41 7.81 26.49
CA ARG A 252 10.33 8.20 27.55
C ARG A 252 11.14 6.99 28.03
N GLY A 253 12.35 6.84 27.54
CA GLY A 253 13.27 5.78 27.96
C GLY A 253 12.91 4.39 27.44
N ARG A 254 13.23 3.35 28.21
CA ARG A 254 12.99 1.95 27.82
C ARG A 254 11.49 1.64 27.83
N PRO A 255 10.96 0.97 26.78
CA PRO A 255 9.56 0.59 26.74
C PRO A 255 9.24 -0.45 27.83
N VAL A 256 8.02 -0.40 28.32
CA VAL A 256 7.47 -1.44 29.21
C VAL A 256 7.25 -2.71 28.39
N THR A 257 7.79 -3.82 28.89
CA THR A 257 7.75 -5.12 28.20
C THR A 257 6.79 -6.10 28.86
N GLY A 258 6.32 -7.04 28.07
CA GLY A 258 5.54 -8.21 28.49
C GLY A 258 6.40 -9.48 28.53
N PRO A 259 5.75 -10.66 28.57
CA PRO A 259 6.43 -11.95 28.46
C PRO A 259 7.30 -12.03 27.21
N GLY A 260 8.50 -12.60 27.33
CA GLY A 260 9.44 -12.71 26.21
C GLY A 260 10.13 -11.38 25.84
N ASN A 261 10.18 -10.42 26.75
CA ASN A 261 10.83 -9.09 26.58
C ASN A 261 10.30 -8.27 25.39
N ARG A 262 9.10 -8.57 24.87
CA ARG A 262 8.43 -7.83 23.82
C ARG A 262 7.81 -6.56 24.39
N ALA A 263 8.04 -5.40 23.73
CA ALA A 263 7.38 -4.16 24.09
C ALA A 263 5.85 -4.26 23.95
N LEU A 264 5.11 -3.79 24.95
CA LEU A 264 3.65 -3.78 24.93
C LEU A 264 3.15 -2.69 23.99
N LYS A 265 2.11 -3.01 23.21
CA LYS A 265 1.50 -2.10 22.24
C LYS A 265 0.60 -1.10 22.95
N SER A 266 0.96 0.19 22.88
CA SER A 266 0.22 1.29 23.49
C SER A 266 -0.96 1.78 22.62
N LEU A 267 -1.76 2.72 23.12
CA LEU A 267 -2.83 3.37 22.35
C LEU A 267 -2.28 4.07 21.11
N SER A 268 -1.17 4.76 21.24
CA SER A 268 -0.49 5.43 20.12
C SER A 268 -0.04 4.44 19.04
N ASP A 269 0.50 3.29 19.44
CA ASP A 269 0.94 2.24 18.53
C ASP A 269 -0.22 1.55 17.79
N MET A 270 -1.43 1.63 18.33
CA MET A 270 -2.63 1.18 17.61
C MET A 270 -2.98 2.06 16.40
N LEU A 271 -2.51 3.30 16.38
CA LEU A 271 -2.79 4.27 15.31
C LEU A 271 -1.60 4.43 14.36
N LYS A 272 -0.37 4.34 14.88
CA LYS A 272 0.88 4.57 14.16
C LYS A 272 1.33 3.38 13.30
N GLY A 273 2.16 3.68 12.30
CA GLY A 273 2.94 2.71 11.54
C GLY A 273 2.13 1.81 10.61
N LYS A 274 2.79 0.80 10.06
CA LYS A 274 2.20 -0.14 9.09
C LYS A 274 1.05 -0.98 9.67
N SER A 275 1.14 -1.33 10.95
CA SER A 275 0.15 -2.14 11.67
C SER A 275 -0.86 -1.30 12.45
N GLY A 276 -0.84 0.02 12.27
CA GLY A 276 -1.77 0.94 12.89
C GLY A 276 -3.09 1.02 12.15
N ARG A 277 -4.12 1.52 12.85
CA ARG A 277 -5.49 1.60 12.35
C ARG A 277 -5.61 2.37 11.04
N PHE A 278 -4.88 3.49 10.90
CA PHE A 278 -4.93 4.30 9.68
C PHE A 278 -4.45 3.52 8.45
N ARG A 279 -3.28 2.92 8.50
CA ARG A 279 -2.70 2.22 7.35
C ARG A 279 -3.27 0.84 7.10
N GLN A 280 -3.64 0.11 8.15
CA GLN A 280 -4.08 -1.28 8.03
C GLN A 280 -5.59 -1.43 7.80
N ASN A 281 -6.43 -0.52 8.33
CA ASN A 281 -7.87 -0.70 8.33
C ASN A 281 -8.67 0.44 7.69
N LEU A 282 -8.10 1.66 7.55
CA LEU A 282 -8.78 2.82 6.99
C LEU A 282 -8.32 3.14 5.57
N LEU A 283 -7.02 3.26 5.32
CA LEU A 283 -6.48 3.50 3.98
C LEU A 283 -6.54 2.27 3.07
N GLY A 284 -6.66 1.08 3.65
CA GLY A 284 -6.85 -0.17 2.94
C GLY A 284 -7.53 -1.18 3.83
N LYS A 285 -8.44 -1.97 3.25
CA LYS A 285 -9.19 -3.03 3.94
C LYS A 285 -9.02 -4.34 3.21
N ARG A 286 -9.15 -5.46 3.93
CA ARG A 286 -9.35 -6.77 3.29
C ARG A 286 -10.75 -6.79 2.69
N VAL A 287 -10.83 -7.23 1.45
CA VAL A 287 -12.08 -7.27 0.69
C VAL A 287 -12.44 -8.71 0.31
N ASP A 288 -13.75 -8.99 0.27
CA ASP A 288 -14.30 -10.24 -0.27
C ASP A 288 -14.24 -10.23 -1.81
N TYR A 289 -14.57 -11.34 -2.43
CA TYR A 289 -14.54 -11.53 -3.89
C TYR A 289 -13.16 -11.23 -4.50
N SER A 290 -12.13 -11.65 -3.81
CA SER A 290 -10.75 -11.54 -4.25
C SER A 290 -10.00 -12.84 -4.00
N GLY A 291 -9.04 -13.12 -4.86
CA GLY A 291 -8.18 -14.29 -4.76
C GLY A 291 -6.77 -13.94 -5.18
N ARG A 292 -5.81 -14.78 -4.84
CA ARG A 292 -4.41 -14.60 -5.21
C ARG A 292 -3.82 -15.91 -5.68
N SER A 293 -3.07 -15.88 -6.77
CA SER A 293 -2.34 -17.03 -7.29
C SER A 293 -1.06 -16.61 -8.00
N VAL A 294 -0.22 -17.58 -8.28
CA VAL A 294 0.98 -17.42 -9.11
C VAL A 294 0.55 -17.12 -10.54
N ILE A 295 1.35 -16.35 -11.26
CA ILE A 295 1.14 -16.04 -12.68
C ILE A 295 2.04 -16.88 -13.57
N VAL A 296 1.51 -17.25 -14.73
CA VAL A 296 2.26 -17.89 -15.81
C VAL A 296 1.95 -17.19 -17.14
N VAL A 297 2.81 -17.37 -18.11
CA VAL A 297 2.61 -16.78 -19.43
C VAL A 297 1.44 -17.46 -20.16
N GLY A 298 0.60 -16.65 -20.81
CA GLY A 298 -0.49 -17.10 -21.69
C GLY A 298 -0.30 -16.52 -23.10
N PRO A 299 0.54 -17.10 -23.94
CA PRO A 299 0.81 -16.57 -25.29
C PRO A 299 -0.39 -16.67 -26.22
N GLU A 300 -1.32 -17.58 -25.93
CA GLU A 300 -2.57 -17.76 -26.68
C GLU A 300 -3.63 -16.68 -26.41
N LEU A 301 -3.51 -15.97 -25.29
CA LEU A 301 -4.48 -14.96 -24.89
C LEU A 301 -4.46 -13.74 -25.82
N LYS A 302 -5.62 -13.10 -25.99
CA LYS A 302 -5.71 -11.74 -26.52
C LYS A 302 -5.34 -10.72 -25.44
N ILE A 303 -4.97 -9.52 -25.86
CA ILE A 303 -4.47 -8.50 -24.91
C ILE A 303 -5.51 -8.10 -23.85
N TYR A 304 -6.80 -8.24 -24.15
CA TYR A 304 -7.90 -7.95 -23.23
C TYR A 304 -8.31 -9.16 -22.37
N GLN A 305 -7.67 -10.32 -22.55
CA GLN A 305 -8.01 -11.57 -21.87
C GLN A 305 -7.01 -11.94 -20.78
N CYS A 306 -7.50 -12.61 -19.74
CA CYS A 306 -6.67 -13.31 -18.76
C CYS A 306 -7.18 -14.73 -18.53
N GLY A 307 -6.28 -15.64 -18.23
CA GLY A 307 -6.65 -17.00 -17.85
C GLY A 307 -6.88 -17.12 -16.36
N LEU A 308 -8.11 -17.40 -15.94
CA LEU A 308 -8.46 -17.57 -14.52
C LEU A 308 -8.60 -19.07 -14.20
N PRO A 309 -7.92 -19.60 -13.17
CA PRO A 309 -8.08 -20.99 -12.75
C PRO A 309 -9.54 -21.32 -12.43
N LYS A 310 -10.03 -22.46 -12.90
CA LYS A 310 -11.42 -22.89 -12.69
C LYS A 310 -11.83 -22.92 -11.22
N GLU A 311 -10.94 -23.43 -10.35
CA GLU A 311 -11.19 -23.50 -8.90
C GLU A 311 -11.32 -22.09 -8.27
N MET A 312 -10.52 -21.13 -8.74
CA MET A 312 -10.60 -19.73 -8.29
C MET A 312 -11.87 -19.07 -8.83
N ALA A 313 -12.18 -19.28 -10.10
CA ALA A 313 -13.35 -18.71 -10.75
C ALA A 313 -14.64 -19.11 -10.05
N ILE A 314 -14.83 -20.38 -9.73
CA ILE A 314 -16.05 -20.85 -9.08
C ILE A 314 -16.27 -20.23 -7.70
N GLU A 315 -15.21 -20.01 -6.94
CA GLU A 315 -15.33 -19.34 -5.62
C GLU A 315 -15.60 -17.84 -5.75
N LEU A 316 -14.95 -17.15 -6.70
CA LEU A 316 -15.19 -15.72 -6.94
C LEU A 316 -16.60 -15.45 -7.46
N PHE A 317 -17.07 -16.23 -8.41
CA PHE A 317 -18.38 -16.07 -9.06
C PHE A 317 -19.52 -16.83 -8.38
N LYS A 318 -19.26 -17.46 -7.24
CA LYS A 318 -20.24 -18.32 -6.54
C LYS A 318 -21.64 -17.74 -6.41
N PRO A 319 -21.87 -16.50 -5.97
CA PRO A 319 -23.21 -15.93 -5.87
C PRO A 319 -23.89 -15.77 -7.23
N PHE A 320 -23.12 -15.39 -8.25
CA PHE A 320 -23.66 -15.20 -9.61
C PHE A 320 -24.06 -16.53 -10.23
N VAL A 321 -23.23 -17.57 -10.09
CA VAL A 321 -23.53 -18.94 -10.54
C VAL A 321 -24.74 -19.49 -9.81
N MET A 322 -24.85 -19.32 -8.48
CA MET A 322 -26.03 -19.76 -7.73
C MET A 322 -27.31 -19.04 -8.17
N LYS A 323 -27.23 -17.75 -8.47
CA LYS A 323 -28.37 -16.97 -9.02
C LYS A 323 -28.82 -17.55 -10.34
N GLU A 324 -27.89 -17.79 -11.25
CA GLU A 324 -28.17 -18.27 -12.61
C GLU A 324 -28.70 -19.72 -12.62
N LEU A 325 -28.15 -20.61 -11.78
CA LEU A 325 -28.66 -21.97 -11.59
C LEU A 325 -30.14 -22.00 -11.15
N VAL A 326 -30.54 -21.04 -10.31
CA VAL A 326 -31.94 -20.93 -9.88
C VAL A 326 -32.79 -20.29 -10.97
N ALA A 327 -32.28 -19.27 -11.67
CA ALA A 327 -32.99 -18.62 -12.78
C ALA A 327 -33.27 -19.55 -13.94
N ASN A 328 -32.30 -20.40 -14.30
CA ASN A 328 -32.40 -21.43 -15.38
C ASN A 328 -33.22 -22.67 -14.97
N GLY A 329 -33.72 -22.72 -13.72
CA GLY A 329 -34.54 -23.85 -13.24
C GLY A 329 -33.76 -25.13 -12.94
N THR A 330 -32.43 -25.13 -13.09
CA THR A 330 -31.55 -26.29 -12.80
C THR A 330 -31.53 -26.58 -11.30
N ALA A 331 -31.66 -25.56 -10.47
CA ALA A 331 -31.78 -25.67 -9.01
C ALA A 331 -33.12 -25.12 -8.52
N HIS A 332 -33.83 -25.87 -7.69
CA HIS A 332 -35.14 -25.45 -7.16
C HIS A 332 -35.05 -24.30 -6.13
N ASN A 333 -33.94 -24.18 -5.47
CA ASN A 333 -33.71 -23.11 -4.49
C ASN A 333 -32.22 -22.86 -4.25
N ILE A 334 -31.89 -21.75 -3.56
CA ILE A 334 -30.51 -21.36 -3.25
C ILE A 334 -29.73 -22.44 -2.46
N LYS A 335 -30.41 -23.20 -1.57
CA LYS A 335 -29.75 -24.29 -0.82
C LYS A 335 -29.35 -25.45 -1.74
N SER A 336 -30.19 -25.77 -2.74
CA SER A 336 -29.86 -26.77 -3.76
C SER A 336 -28.73 -26.29 -4.65
N ALA A 337 -28.79 -25.06 -5.16
CA ALA A 337 -27.73 -24.44 -5.94
C ALA A 337 -26.39 -24.47 -5.21
N LYS A 338 -26.38 -24.10 -3.91
CA LYS A 338 -25.17 -24.15 -3.08
C LYS A 338 -24.57 -25.56 -3.01
N LYS A 339 -25.42 -26.60 -2.83
CA LYS A 339 -24.95 -28.00 -2.80
C LYS A 339 -24.42 -28.47 -4.15
N MET A 340 -25.00 -28.01 -5.27
CA MET A 340 -24.52 -28.32 -6.62
C MET A 340 -23.12 -27.70 -6.82
N VAL A 341 -22.93 -26.44 -6.46
CA VAL A 341 -21.63 -25.75 -6.54
C VAL A 341 -20.58 -26.42 -5.65
N GLU A 342 -20.93 -26.77 -4.40
CA GLU A 342 -20.02 -27.47 -3.47
C GLU A 342 -19.62 -28.87 -3.95
N ARG A 343 -20.46 -29.53 -4.77
CA ARG A 343 -20.19 -30.84 -5.36
C ARG A 343 -19.57 -30.79 -6.75
N LEU A 344 -19.36 -29.58 -7.29
CA LEU A 344 -18.75 -29.33 -8.61
C LEU A 344 -19.43 -30.15 -9.73
N GLN A 345 -20.78 -30.14 -9.79
CA GLN A 345 -21.54 -30.86 -10.81
C GLN A 345 -21.25 -30.28 -12.21
N SER A 346 -21.45 -31.08 -13.26
CA SER A 346 -21.15 -30.69 -14.65
C SER A 346 -21.87 -29.43 -15.10
N GLU A 347 -23.14 -29.31 -14.73
CA GLU A 347 -24.01 -28.16 -15.07
C GLU A 347 -23.51 -26.84 -14.49
N VAL A 348 -22.73 -26.91 -13.41
CA VAL A 348 -22.13 -25.70 -12.77
C VAL A 348 -21.07 -25.09 -13.66
N TRP A 349 -20.30 -25.89 -14.38
CA TRP A 349 -19.24 -25.42 -15.27
C TRP A 349 -19.82 -24.68 -16.49
N ASP A 350 -20.89 -25.20 -17.07
CA ASP A 350 -21.58 -24.58 -18.22
C ASP A 350 -22.13 -23.20 -17.81
N VAL A 351 -22.81 -23.14 -16.66
CA VAL A 351 -23.32 -21.88 -16.13
C VAL A 351 -22.19 -20.92 -15.74
N LEU A 352 -21.08 -21.41 -15.20
CA LEU A 352 -19.92 -20.59 -14.88
C LEU A 352 -19.33 -19.94 -16.14
N GLU A 353 -19.22 -20.71 -17.24
CA GLU A 353 -18.71 -20.20 -18.50
C GLU A 353 -19.61 -19.08 -19.06
N ASP A 354 -20.92 -19.21 -18.94
CA ASP A 354 -21.86 -18.16 -19.36
C ASP A 354 -21.80 -16.91 -18.45
N VAL A 355 -21.69 -17.09 -17.14
CA VAL A 355 -21.59 -16.00 -16.16
C VAL A 355 -20.30 -15.20 -16.34
N ILE A 356 -19.20 -15.85 -16.70
CA ILE A 356 -17.91 -15.20 -16.92
C ILE A 356 -17.90 -14.33 -18.18
N LYS A 357 -18.67 -14.70 -19.19
CA LYS A 357 -18.79 -13.88 -20.41
C LYS A 357 -19.24 -12.48 -20.03
N GLU A 358 -18.53 -11.51 -20.56
CA GLU A 358 -18.82 -10.09 -20.31
C GLU A 358 -18.69 -9.59 -18.85
N HIS A 359 -18.15 -10.39 -17.92
CA HIS A 359 -17.88 -9.96 -16.55
C HIS A 359 -16.39 -9.75 -16.34
N PRO A 360 -15.88 -8.51 -16.40
CA PRO A 360 -14.45 -8.24 -16.29
C PRO A 360 -13.94 -8.55 -14.89
N VAL A 361 -12.66 -8.95 -14.80
CA VAL A 361 -11.93 -9.17 -13.55
C VAL A 361 -10.74 -8.23 -13.52
N MET A 362 -10.48 -7.61 -12.39
CA MET A 362 -9.31 -6.77 -12.19
C MET A 362 -8.15 -7.61 -11.67
N LEU A 363 -6.97 -7.46 -12.30
CA LEU A 363 -5.72 -8.05 -11.82
C LEU A 363 -4.82 -6.95 -11.24
N ASN A 364 -4.18 -7.25 -10.13
CA ASN A 364 -3.24 -6.36 -9.45
C ASN A 364 -1.97 -7.11 -9.06
N ARG A 365 -0.81 -6.48 -9.28
CA ARG A 365 0.47 -6.93 -8.74
C ARG A 365 1.01 -5.93 -7.72
N ALA A 366 1.40 -6.43 -6.56
CA ALA A 366 2.10 -5.63 -5.55
C ALA A 366 3.63 -5.64 -5.82
N PRO A 367 4.35 -4.51 -5.67
CA PRO A 367 3.83 -3.19 -5.27
C PRO A 367 3.15 -2.45 -6.44
N THR A 368 2.02 -1.80 -6.18
CA THR A 368 1.33 -0.97 -7.17
C THR A 368 1.97 0.41 -7.21
N LEU A 369 2.91 0.63 -8.13
CA LEU A 369 3.70 1.85 -8.23
C LEU A 369 2.99 2.96 -9.02
N HIS A 370 2.13 2.57 -9.98
CA HIS A 370 1.38 3.48 -10.84
C HIS A 370 0.03 2.86 -11.23
N ARG A 371 -0.84 3.64 -11.86
CA ARG A 371 -2.21 3.22 -12.20
C ARG A 371 -2.30 1.97 -13.07
N LEU A 372 -1.30 1.69 -13.92
CA LEU A 372 -1.26 0.51 -14.78
C LEU A 372 -0.95 -0.80 -14.03
N GLY A 373 -0.60 -0.73 -12.75
CA GLY A 373 -0.49 -1.89 -11.86
C GLY A 373 -1.83 -2.53 -11.48
N ILE A 374 -2.96 -1.93 -11.91
CA ILE A 374 -4.31 -2.48 -11.83
C ILE A 374 -4.95 -2.33 -13.21
N GLN A 375 -5.28 -3.44 -13.85
CA GLN A 375 -5.97 -3.46 -15.14
C GLN A 375 -7.09 -4.49 -15.11
N ALA A 376 -8.11 -4.27 -15.91
CA ALA A 376 -9.20 -5.21 -16.10
C ALA A 376 -8.98 -6.08 -17.33
N PHE A 377 -9.46 -7.30 -17.23
CA PHE A 377 -9.41 -8.29 -18.31
C PHE A 377 -10.72 -9.07 -18.37
N GLU A 378 -11.04 -9.60 -19.52
CA GLU A 378 -12.08 -10.61 -19.67
C GLU A 378 -11.51 -11.99 -19.29
N PRO A 379 -12.06 -12.67 -18.27
CA PRO A 379 -11.51 -13.94 -17.84
C PRO A 379 -11.88 -15.07 -18.80
N ILE A 380 -10.94 -15.96 -19.02
CA ILE A 380 -11.13 -17.26 -19.68
C ILE A 380 -10.78 -18.35 -18.66
N LEU A 381 -11.58 -19.41 -18.61
CA LEU A 381 -11.30 -20.54 -17.74
C LEU A 381 -10.09 -21.33 -18.24
N VAL A 382 -9.15 -21.57 -17.33
CA VAL A 382 -7.96 -22.37 -17.61
C VAL A 382 -7.79 -23.48 -16.59
N GLU A 383 -7.21 -24.58 -17.03
CA GLU A 383 -6.83 -25.68 -16.16
C GLU A 383 -5.60 -25.31 -15.32
N GLY A 384 -5.44 -25.96 -14.19
CA GLY A 384 -4.34 -25.69 -13.25
C GLY A 384 -4.71 -24.69 -12.15
N LYS A 385 -3.70 -24.18 -11.45
CA LYS A 385 -3.86 -23.29 -10.28
C LYS A 385 -3.25 -21.90 -10.50
N ALA A 386 -2.61 -21.66 -11.63
CA ALA A 386 -1.95 -20.42 -11.95
C ALA A 386 -2.80 -19.52 -12.86
N ILE A 387 -2.75 -18.22 -12.63
CA ILE A 387 -3.37 -17.22 -13.51
C ILE A 387 -2.50 -17.08 -14.76
N LYS A 388 -3.10 -17.21 -15.96
CA LYS A 388 -2.41 -16.91 -17.20
C LYS A 388 -2.51 -15.43 -17.53
N LEU A 389 -1.35 -14.82 -17.79
CA LEU A 389 -1.23 -13.39 -18.09
C LEU A 389 -0.68 -13.20 -19.51
N HIS A 390 -1.24 -12.23 -20.22
CA HIS A 390 -0.76 -11.86 -21.55
C HIS A 390 0.66 -11.28 -21.47
N PRO A 391 1.62 -11.72 -22.28
CA PRO A 391 3.02 -11.31 -22.15
C PRO A 391 3.26 -9.81 -22.34
N LEU A 392 2.49 -9.13 -23.18
CA LEU A 392 2.69 -7.69 -23.45
C LEU A 392 2.31 -6.78 -22.27
N VAL A 393 1.44 -7.22 -21.35
CA VAL A 393 1.06 -6.45 -20.16
C VAL A 393 2.06 -6.58 -19.01
N CYS A 394 2.98 -7.53 -19.07
CA CYS A 394 3.99 -7.73 -18.03
C CYS A 394 4.83 -6.48 -17.77
N THR A 395 5.12 -5.70 -18.81
CA THR A 395 5.86 -4.44 -18.68
C THR A 395 5.12 -3.41 -17.82
N ALA A 396 3.79 -3.31 -17.99
CA ALA A 396 2.95 -2.41 -17.19
C ALA A 396 2.90 -2.82 -15.72
N TYR A 397 2.85 -4.12 -15.43
CA TYR A 397 2.87 -4.66 -14.08
C TYR A 397 4.27 -4.76 -13.47
N ASN A 398 5.33 -4.59 -14.26
CA ASN A 398 6.70 -4.98 -13.90
C ASN A 398 6.73 -6.41 -13.35
N ALA A 399 6.04 -7.33 -14.04
CA ALA A 399 5.87 -8.72 -13.65
C ALA A 399 6.78 -9.63 -14.46
N ASP A 400 7.30 -10.66 -13.81
CA ASP A 400 8.02 -11.78 -14.42
C ASP A 400 7.41 -13.11 -13.94
N PHE A 401 7.82 -14.21 -14.57
CA PHE A 401 7.24 -15.52 -14.31
C PHE A 401 8.15 -16.42 -13.47
N ASP A 402 8.91 -15.81 -12.57
CA ASP A 402 9.84 -16.51 -11.66
C ASP A 402 9.19 -16.97 -10.34
N GLY A 403 7.89 -16.81 -10.19
CA GLY A 403 7.11 -17.11 -8.99
C GLY A 403 6.28 -15.94 -8.50
N ASP A 404 6.19 -14.86 -9.26
CA ASP A 404 5.33 -13.72 -8.98
C ASP A 404 3.88 -14.13 -8.81
N GLN A 405 3.19 -13.44 -7.90
CA GLN A 405 1.78 -13.63 -7.64
C GLN A 405 1.00 -12.35 -7.97
N MET A 406 -0.22 -12.53 -8.46
CA MET A 406 -1.17 -11.45 -8.68
C MET A 406 -2.48 -11.71 -7.95
N ALA A 407 -3.12 -10.63 -7.51
CA ALA A 407 -4.45 -10.66 -6.94
C ALA A 407 -5.49 -10.42 -8.03
N ALA A 408 -6.57 -11.22 -8.00
CA ALA A 408 -7.75 -11.03 -8.83
C ALA A 408 -8.89 -10.48 -7.98
N HIS A 409 -9.59 -9.46 -8.48
CA HIS A 409 -10.72 -8.82 -7.83
C HIS A 409 -11.93 -8.81 -8.76
N LEU A 410 -13.09 -9.13 -8.21
CA LEU A 410 -14.33 -9.17 -8.96
C LEU A 410 -15.16 -7.91 -8.69
N PRO A 411 -15.44 -7.05 -9.69
CA PRO A 411 -16.38 -5.96 -9.57
C PRO A 411 -17.81 -6.51 -9.44
N LEU A 412 -18.57 -6.01 -8.45
CA LEU A 412 -19.89 -6.57 -8.12
C LEU A 412 -21.03 -5.78 -8.74
N SER A 413 -20.99 -4.44 -8.69
CA SER A 413 -22.05 -3.59 -9.22
C SER A 413 -21.91 -3.38 -10.74
N GLN A 414 -23.01 -3.04 -11.40
CA GLN A 414 -22.99 -2.74 -12.84
C GLN A 414 -22.15 -1.51 -13.15
N GLU A 415 -22.17 -0.50 -12.27
CA GLU A 415 -21.34 0.70 -12.40
C GLU A 415 -19.85 0.35 -12.34
N ALA A 416 -19.45 -0.49 -11.36
CA ALA A 416 -18.06 -0.95 -11.24
C ALA A 416 -17.62 -1.77 -12.45
N GLN A 417 -18.49 -2.63 -12.99
CA GLN A 417 -18.22 -3.38 -14.21
C GLN A 417 -18.08 -2.46 -15.44
N ALA A 418 -18.92 -1.43 -15.53
CA ALA A 418 -18.82 -0.43 -16.59
C ALA A 418 -17.51 0.35 -16.52
N GLU A 419 -17.11 0.80 -15.32
CA GLU A 419 -15.81 1.45 -15.12
C GLU A 419 -14.64 0.53 -15.51
N CYS A 420 -14.72 -0.76 -15.16
CA CYS A 420 -13.71 -1.74 -15.56
C CYS A 420 -13.60 -1.86 -17.09
N ARG A 421 -14.73 -1.88 -17.80
CA ARG A 421 -14.75 -2.01 -19.27
C ARG A 421 -14.26 -0.76 -19.97
N PHE A 422 -14.73 0.43 -19.55
CA PHE A 422 -14.42 1.66 -20.27
C PHE A 422 -13.09 2.29 -19.88
N MET A 423 -12.66 2.14 -18.61
CA MET A 423 -11.48 2.82 -18.10
C MET A 423 -10.31 1.88 -17.80
N LEU A 424 -10.55 0.68 -17.25
CA LEU A 424 -9.51 -0.20 -16.75
C LEU A 424 -9.12 -1.32 -17.69
N LEU A 425 -9.89 -1.60 -18.74
CA LEU A 425 -9.58 -2.68 -19.67
C LEU A 425 -8.21 -2.45 -20.32
N SER A 426 -7.42 -3.50 -20.46
CA SER A 426 -6.03 -3.42 -20.93
C SER A 426 -5.86 -2.68 -22.28
N PRO A 427 -6.69 -2.86 -23.32
CA PRO A 427 -6.59 -2.11 -24.57
C PRO A 427 -6.72 -0.59 -24.39
N ASN A 428 -7.42 -0.12 -23.36
CA ASN A 428 -7.60 1.31 -23.11
C ASN A 428 -6.42 1.93 -22.35
N ASN A 429 -5.48 1.11 -21.89
CA ASN A 429 -4.33 1.50 -21.07
C ASN A 429 -2.99 1.18 -21.73
N LEU A 430 -2.90 1.41 -23.04
CA LEU A 430 -1.69 1.15 -23.84
C LEU A 430 -0.62 2.24 -23.74
N LEU A 431 -0.96 3.43 -23.20
CA LEU A 431 -0.05 4.57 -23.11
C LEU A 431 0.45 4.80 -21.69
N LYS A 432 1.73 5.16 -21.57
CA LYS A 432 2.34 5.58 -20.32
C LYS A 432 1.84 6.95 -19.89
N PRO A 433 1.48 7.14 -18.62
CA PRO A 433 1.10 8.45 -18.12
C PRO A 433 2.26 9.44 -18.01
N SER A 434 3.52 8.99 -18.07
CA SER A 434 4.72 9.82 -17.91
C SER A 434 5.11 10.57 -19.19
N ASP A 435 5.12 9.88 -20.32
CA ASP A 435 5.65 10.38 -21.60
C ASP A 435 4.66 10.21 -22.76
N GLY A 436 3.48 9.62 -22.52
CA GLY A 436 2.50 9.32 -23.57
C GLY A 436 2.94 8.25 -24.57
N GLY A 437 4.10 7.65 -24.39
CA GLY A 437 4.59 6.56 -25.24
C GLY A 437 3.89 5.23 -24.96
N PRO A 438 3.94 4.25 -25.89
CA PRO A 438 3.34 2.92 -25.69
C PRO A 438 4.02 2.16 -24.54
N VAL A 439 3.19 1.54 -23.69
CA VAL A 439 3.62 0.65 -22.57
C VAL A 439 3.77 -0.79 -23.04
N ALA A 440 2.76 -1.28 -23.76
CA ALA A 440 2.76 -2.62 -24.32
C ALA A 440 3.64 -2.64 -25.59
N VAL A 441 4.90 -2.97 -25.41
CA VAL A 441 5.87 -3.08 -26.53
C VAL A 441 6.37 -4.52 -26.57
N PRO A 442 6.43 -5.16 -27.76
CA PRO A 442 7.04 -6.49 -27.91
C PRO A 442 8.44 -6.56 -27.32
N SER A 443 8.76 -7.68 -26.73
CA SER A 443 10.07 -7.93 -26.09
C SER A 443 10.57 -9.35 -26.34
N GLN A 444 11.84 -9.59 -26.05
CA GLN A 444 12.46 -10.92 -26.09
C GLN A 444 12.19 -11.66 -27.42
N ASP A 445 11.61 -12.84 -27.38
CA ASP A 445 11.37 -13.71 -28.54
C ASP A 445 10.45 -13.10 -29.60
N MET A 446 9.53 -12.22 -29.21
CA MET A 446 8.68 -11.49 -30.16
C MET A 446 9.52 -10.55 -31.04
N VAL A 447 10.45 -9.82 -30.42
CA VAL A 447 11.38 -8.94 -31.17
C VAL A 447 12.34 -9.76 -32.01
N LEU A 448 12.85 -10.87 -31.47
CA LEU A 448 13.77 -11.77 -32.19
C LEU A 448 13.12 -12.32 -33.46
N GLY A 449 11.87 -12.77 -33.36
CA GLY A 449 11.12 -13.28 -34.52
C GLY A 449 10.88 -12.25 -35.60
N ILE A 450 10.49 -11.02 -35.24
CA ILE A 450 10.28 -9.93 -36.20
C ILE A 450 11.63 -9.45 -36.78
N TYR A 451 12.68 -9.39 -35.97
CA TYR A 451 14.03 -9.08 -36.40
C TYR A 451 14.48 -10.06 -37.48
N TYR A 452 14.34 -11.36 -37.24
CA TYR A 452 14.67 -12.42 -38.21
C TYR A 452 13.83 -12.28 -39.47
N LEU A 453 12.51 -12.06 -39.35
CA LEU A 453 11.59 -11.96 -40.48
C LEU A 453 11.92 -10.78 -41.41
N THR A 454 12.34 -9.63 -40.85
CA THR A 454 12.60 -8.40 -41.60
C THR A 454 14.05 -8.23 -42.06
N GLN A 455 14.93 -9.19 -41.69
CA GLN A 455 16.35 -9.19 -42.10
C GLN A 455 16.48 -9.40 -43.61
N GLU A 456 17.40 -8.73 -44.24
CA GLU A 456 17.80 -8.92 -45.62
C GLU A 456 19.17 -9.60 -45.67
N ARG A 457 19.35 -10.58 -46.58
CA ARG A 457 20.61 -11.27 -46.81
C ARG A 457 20.89 -11.33 -48.32
N PRO A 458 21.80 -10.47 -48.82
CA PRO A 458 22.21 -10.51 -50.22
C PRO A 458 22.84 -11.85 -50.59
N GLY A 459 22.60 -12.32 -51.80
CA GLY A 459 23.13 -13.61 -52.28
C GLY A 459 22.35 -14.83 -51.78
N SER A 460 21.15 -14.65 -51.19
CA SER A 460 20.31 -15.75 -50.76
C SER A 460 19.57 -16.41 -51.91
N LEU A 461 19.20 -17.70 -51.72
CA LEU A 461 18.48 -18.50 -52.73
C LEU A 461 17.19 -17.80 -53.19
N GLY A 462 16.96 -17.70 -54.51
CA GLY A 462 15.75 -17.11 -55.11
C GLY A 462 15.78 -15.56 -55.22
N GLU A 463 16.94 -14.91 -55.02
CA GLU A 463 17.09 -13.47 -55.18
C GLU A 463 16.76 -13.04 -56.63
N GLY A 464 16.03 -11.90 -56.78
CA GLY A 464 15.63 -11.35 -58.07
C GLY A 464 14.43 -12.07 -58.71
N GLY A 465 13.84 -13.07 -58.05
CA GLY A 465 12.66 -13.78 -58.56
C GLY A 465 11.43 -12.89 -58.70
N TYR A 466 10.60 -13.16 -59.72
CA TYR A 466 9.34 -12.47 -59.99
C TYR A 466 8.17 -13.37 -59.66
N TYR A 467 7.23 -12.85 -58.84
CA TYR A 467 6.06 -13.61 -58.35
C TYR A 467 4.76 -12.83 -58.66
N LYS A 468 3.72 -13.55 -59.03
CA LYS A 468 2.41 -12.98 -59.33
C LYS A 468 1.68 -12.45 -58.11
N SER A 469 1.95 -13.06 -56.93
CA SER A 469 1.34 -12.68 -55.67
C SER A 469 2.24 -13.06 -54.50
N VAL A 470 1.97 -12.52 -53.31
CA VAL A 470 2.63 -12.90 -52.06
C VAL A 470 2.42 -14.39 -51.74
N ASN A 471 1.23 -14.93 -52.02
CA ASN A 471 0.91 -16.35 -51.81
C ASN A 471 1.77 -17.29 -52.67
N GLU A 472 2.05 -16.91 -53.92
CA GLU A 472 2.95 -17.67 -54.80
C GLU A 472 4.38 -17.66 -54.26
N ALA A 473 4.84 -16.53 -53.76
CA ALA A 473 6.17 -16.42 -53.13
C ALA A 473 6.24 -17.25 -51.83
N ILE A 474 5.17 -17.32 -51.04
CA ILE A 474 5.07 -18.20 -49.87
C ILE A 474 5.16 -19.68 -50.29
N LEU A 475 4.46 -20.09 -51.35
CA LEU A 475 4.56 -21.45 -51.87
C LEU A 475 5.98 -21.79 -52.35
N ALA A 476 6.65 -20.85 -53.00
CA ALA A 476 8.05 -20.99 -53.38
C ALA A 476 8.99 -21.16 -52.17
N TYR A 477 8.71 -20.42 -51.11
CA TYR A 477 9.42 -20.57 -49.85
C TYR A 477 9.18 -21.95 -49.19
N GLU A 478 7.96 -22.42 -49.14
CA GLU A 478 7.63 -23.73 -48.60
C GLU A 478 8.26 -24.87 -49.40
N ASN A 479 8.39 -24.69 -50.72
CA ASN A 479 9.12 -25.61 -51.60
C ASN A 479 10.65 -25.44 -51.57
N GLN A 480 11.18 -24.61 -50.64
CA GLN A 480 12.61 -24.34 -50.48
C GLN A 480 13.30 -23.74 -51.74
N ALA A 481 12.56 -23.16 -52.66
CA ALA A 481 13.08 -22.43 -53.81
C ALA A 481 13.40 -20.97 -53.51
N LEU A 482 12.95 -20.44 -52.35
CA LEU A 482 13.12 -19.07 -51.91
C LEU A 482 13.42 -19.02 -50.43
N THR A 483 14.17 -18.02 -49.96
CA THR A 483 14.32 -17.71 -48.54
C THR A 483 13.53 -16.50 -48.12
N LEU A 484 13.27 -16.36 -46.81
CA LEU A 484 12.56 -15.20 -46.26
C LEU A 484 13.33 -13.87 -46.46
N HIS A 485 14.65 -13.98 -46.60
CA HIS A 485 15.60 -12.86 -46.60
C HIS A 485 16.00 -12.41 -48.00
N SER A 486 15.57 -13.15 -49.05
CA SER A 486 15.88 -12.86 -50.44
C SER A 486 15.05 -11.69 -50.94
N ARG A 487 15.70 -10.79 -51.69
CA ARG A 487 15.03 -9.68 -52.35
C ARG A 487 14.31 -10.18 -53.60
N ILE A 488 13.01 -9.93 -53.69
CA ILE A 488 12.15 -10.45 -54.78
C ILE A 488 11.21 -9.36 -55.30
N HIS A 489 10.68 -9.59 -56.48
CA HIS A 489 9.69 -8.73 -57.11
C HIS A 489 8.32 -9.36 -57.08
N VAL A 490 7.36 -8.73 -56.39
CA VAL A 490 6.00 -9.27 -56.24
C VAL A 490 5.01 -8.26 -56.83
N ARG A 491 4.04 -8.79 -57.61
CA ARG A 491 2.92 -7.99 -58.08
C ARG A 491 1.94 -7.78 -56.94
N VAL A 492 1.71 -6.52 -56.58
CA VAL A 492 0.76 -6.13 -55.53
C VAL A 492 -0.42 -5.39 -56.16
N HIS A 493 -1.62 -5.71 -55.64
CA HIS A 493 -2.86 -5.00 -55.95
C HIS A 493 -3.28 -4.19 -54.74
N LYS A 494 -3.39 -2.88 -54.89
CA LYS A 494 -3.82 -2.01 -53.81
C LYS A 494 -5.04 -1.19 -54.22
N THR A 495 -6.09 -1.26 -53.37
CA THR A 495 -7.26 -0.39 -53.52
C THR A 495 -6.92 1.01 -52.96
N MET A 496 -7.00 2.00 -53.79
CA MET A 496 -6.76 3.39 -53.40
C MET A 496 -7.99 3.99 -52.71
N PRO A 497 -7.85 5.09 -51.95
CA PRO A 497 -8.99 5.77 -51.32
C PRO A 497 -10.11 6.13 -52.28
N ASP A 498 -9.76 6.34 -53.55
CA ASP A 498 -10.69 6.67 -54.64
C ASP A 498 -11.48 5.46 -55.17
N GLY A 499 -11.30 4.28 -54.58
CA GLY A 499 -11.93 3.02 -55.05
C GLY A 499 -11.26 2.37 -56.28
N THR A 500 -10.23 2.99 -56.86
CA THR A 500 -9.48 2.41 -57.97
C THR A 500 -8.46 1.39 -57.52
N VAL A 501 -8.35 0.26 -58.24
CA VAL A 501 -7.33 -0.77 -57.95
C VAL A 501 -6.10 -0.48 -58.80
N LYS A 502 -4.99 -0.08 -58.18
CA LYS A 502 -3.69 0.01 -58.85
C LYS A 502 -2.90 -1.25 -58.70
N THR A 503 -2.27 -1.65 -59.77
CA THR A 503 -1.42 -2.85 -59.81
C THR A 503 -0.03 -2.47 -60.23
N GLY A 504 0.97 -2.96 -59.52
CA GLY A 504 2.39 -2.73 -59.82
C GLY A 504 3.28 -3.79 -59.21
N VAL A 505 4.53 -3.77 -59.59
CA VAL A 505 5.56 -4.68 -59.04
C VAL A 505 6.32 -3.92 -57.95
N VAL A 506 6.42 -4.52 -56.78
CA VAL A 506 7.12 -3.98 -55.63
C VAL A 506 8.31 -4.88 -55.33
N GLU A 507 9.46 -4.29 -55.13
CA GLU A 507 10.69 -4.98 -54.74
C GLU A 507 10.86 -4.90 -53.22
N SER A 508 10.96 -6.08 -52.54
CA SER A 508 11.25 -6.20 -51.12
C SER A 508 11.56 -7.64 -50.77
N THR A 509 11.80 -7.96 -49.50
CA THR A 509 11.99 -9.35 -49.06
C THR A 509 10.64 -10.02 -48.75
N LEU A 510 10.55 -11.34 -48.92
CA LEU A 510 9.34 -12.10 -48.60
C LEU A 510 8.92 -11.87 -47.14
N GLY A 511 9.86 -11.83 -46.20
CA GLY A 511 9.59 -11.59 -44.79
C GLY A 511 8.94 -10.22 -44.54
N ARG A 512 9.38 -9.16 -45.24
CA ARG A 512 8.77 -7.82 -45.13
C ARG A 512 7.36 -7.78 -45.73
N PHE A 513 7.10 -8.50 -46.83
CA PHE A 513 5.73 -8.65 -47.35
C PHE A 513 4.79 -9.27 -46.34
N ILE A 514 5.19 -10.36 -45.68
CA ILE A 514 4.42 -11.03 -44.62
C ILE A 514 4.21 -10.10 -43.42
N PHE A 515 5.23 -9.33 -43.00
CA PHE A 515 5.11 -8.41 -41.88
C PHE A 515 4.16 -7.26 -42.19
N ASN A 516 4.18 -6.71 -43.43
CA ASN A 516 3.29 -5.64 -43.82
C ASN A 516 1.80 -6.06 -43.97
N GLU A 517 1.50 -7.35 -44.00
CA GLU A 517 0.13 -7.85 -44.05
C GLU A 517 -0.64 -7.49 -42.75
N ILE A 518 0.05 -7.52 -41.60
CA ILE A 518 -0.54 -7.20 -40.29
C ILE A 518 -0.47 -5.72 -39.94
N ILE A 519 0.37 -4.94 -40.62
CA ILE A 519 0.59 -3.52 -40.33
C ILE A 519 -0.30 -2.67 -41.23
N PRO A 520 -1.06 -1.71 -40.68
CA PRO A 520 -1.78 -0.71 -41.48
C PRO A 520 -0.83 0.05 -42.43
N GLN A 521 -1.28 0.26 -43.67
CA GLN A 521 -0.43 0.81 -44.74
C GLN A 521 -0.56 2.34 -44.92
N ASP A 522 -0.97 3.05 -43.86
CA ASP A 522 -1.25 4.51 -43.83
C ASP A 522 -0.55 5.23 -42.64
N LEU A 523 0.52 4.62 -42.12
CA LEU A 523 1.23 5.14 -40.95
C LEU A 523 2.16 6.34 -41.22
N GLY A 524 2.40 6.66 -42.50
CA GLY A 524 3.23 7.81 -42.90
C GLY A 524 4.75 7.59 -42.72
N PHE A 525 5.24 6.35 -42.84
CA PHE A 525 6.66 6.08 -43.02
C PHE A 525 7.10 6.33 -44.47
N VAL A 526 6.18 6.16 -45.41
CA VAL A 526 6.38 6.40 -46.83
C VAL A 526 5.58 7.63 -47.26
N ASP A 527 6.22 8.58 -47.93
CA ASP A 527 5.57 9.75 -48.51
C ASP A 527 4.75 9.34 -49.75
N ARG A 528 3.43 9.15 -49.55
CA ARG A 528 2.50 8.72 -50.59
C ARG A 528 2.00 9.87 -51.50
N SER A 529 2.49 11.09 -51.30
CA SER A 529 2.20 12.22 -52.20
C SER A 529 2.84 12.03 -53.58
N LYS A 530 3.86 11.17 -53.65
CA LYS A 530 4.57 10.86 -54.90
C LYS A 530 3.96 9.60 -55.55
N PRO A 531 3.61 9.66 -56.87
CA PRO A 531 3.01 8.52 -57.56
C PRO A 531 3.89 7.28 -57.60
N GLU A 532 5.21 7.44 -57.49
CA GLU A 532 6.19 6.34 -57.43
C GLU A 532 6.09 5.52 -56.13
N ASN A 533 5.64 6.15 -55.06
CA ASN A 533 5.62 5.54 -53.73
C ASN A 533 4.23 4.94 -53.34
N GLU A 534 3.23 5.05 -54.19
CA GLU A 534 1.86 4.61 -53.87
C GLU A 534 1.73 3.12 -53.51
N LEU A 535 2.52 2.30 -54.18
CA LEU A 535 2.51 0.84 -54.02
C LEU A 535 3.60 0.31 -53.07
N VAL A 536 4.58 1.13 -52.70
CA VAL A 536 5.69 0.72 -51.82
C VAL A 536 5.15 0.29 -50.48
N LEU A 537 5.76 -0.74 -49.85
CA LEU A 537 5.43 -1.21 -48.52
C LEU A 537 5.69 -0.12 -47.47
N GLU A 538 4.83 -0.01 -46.50
CA GLU A 538 4.98 0.96 -45.40
C GLU A 538 6.26 0.69 -44.58
N ILE A 539 6.59 -0.58 -44.38
CA ILE A 539 7.78 -1.01 -43.66
C ILE A 539 8.70 -1.78 -44.61
N ASP A 540 9.67 -1.10 -45.22
CA ASP A 540 10.72 -1.71 -46.06
C ASP A 540 12.14 -1.53 -45.45
N PHE A 541 12.21 -1.56 -44.13
CA PHE A 541 13.46 -1.50 -43.38
C PHE A 541 13.54 -2.63 -42.35
N HIS A 542 14.74 -2.88 -41.85
CA HIS A 542 14.97 -3.86 -40.80
C HIS A 542 14.37 -3.40 -39.47
N VAL A 543 13.57 -4.24 -38.84
CA VAL A 543 12.79 -3.89 -37.66
C VAL A 543 13.41 -4.50 -36.40
N ALA A 544 13.91 -3.64 -35.52
CA ALA A 544 14.34 -3.98 -34.18
C ALA A 544 13.40 -3.38 -33.12
N LYS A 545 13.69 -3.51 -31.85
CA LYS A 545 12.84 -3.04 -30.73
C LYS A 545 12.46 -1.55 -30.84
N LYS A 546 13.43 -0.69 -31.26
CA LYS A 546 13.19 0.75 -31.41
C LYS A 546 12.18 1.05 -32.51
N GLN A 547 12.33 0.39 -33.65
CA GLN A 547 11.42 0.56 -34.78
C GLN A 547 10.01 0.03 -34.46
N LEU A 548 9.90 -1.11 -33.76
CA LEU A 548 8.60 -1.63 -33.29
C LEU A 548 7.88 -0.62 -32.39
N LYS A 549 8.60 0.02 -31.48
CA LYS A 549 8.02 1.08 -30.64
C LYS A 549 7.49 2.24 -31.49
N GLN A 550 8.24 2.69 -32.50
CA GLN A 550 7.83 3.78 -33.40
C GLN A 550 6.62 3.39 -34.26
N ILE A 551 6.57 2.15 -34.75
CA ILE A 551 5.42 1.63 -35.49
C ILE A 551 4.17 1.67 -34.63
N LEU A 552 4.24 1.13 -33.42
CA LEU A 552 3.11 1.11 -32.49
C LEU A 552 2.65 2.49 -32.07
N GLU A 553 3.58 3.43 -31.85
CA GLU A 553 3.26 4.82 -31.56
C GLU A 553 2.48 5.48 -32.70
N LYS A 554 2.87 5.23 -33.95
CA LYS A 554 2.13 5.71 -35.11
C LYS A 554 0.77 5.02 -35.26
N VAL A 555 0.69 3.70 -35.05
CA VAL A 555 -0.57 2.95 -35.12
C VAL A 555 -1.59 3.49 -34.10
N ILE A 556 -1.15 3.73 -32.86
CA ILE A 556 -2.08 4.22 -31.82
C ILE A 556 -2.55 5.65 -32.10
N ASN A 557 -1.68 6.50 -32.65
CA ASN A 557 -2.02 7.88 -33.00
C ASN A 557 -2.94 7.98 -34.21
N THR A 558 -2.85 7.04 -35.16
CA THR A 558 -3.64 7.06 -36.41
C THR A 558 -4.96 6.31 -36.28
N HIS A 559 -4.93 5.11 -35.67
CA HIS A 559 -6.08 4.19 -35.66
C HIS A 559 -6.71 4.01 -34.27
N GLY A 560 -6.11 4.56 -33.22
CA GLY A 560 -6.60 4.42 -31.84
C GLY A 560 -6.32 3.07 -31.18
N ALA A 561 -6.85 2.90 -29.98
CA ALA A 561 -6.48 1.80 -29.08
C ALA A 561 -6.95 0.40 -29.57
N THR A 562 -8.15 0.31 -30.12
CA THR A 562 -8.73 -0.97 -30.55
C THR A 562 -7.93 -1.62 -31.67
N LYS A 563 -7.62 -0.87 -32.71
CA LYS A 563 -6.82 -1.40 -33.82
C LYS A 563 -5.40 -1.72 -33.40
N THR A 564 -4.82 -0.90 -32.50
CA THR A 564 -3.50 -1.17 -31.94
C THR A 564 -3.46 -2.47 -31.15
N ALA A 565 -4.53 -2.81 -30.43
CA ALA A 565 -4.65 -4.07 -29.70
C ALA A 565 -4.61 -5.28 -30.64
N GLU A 566 -5.32 -5.21 -31.77
CA GLU A 566 -5.29 -6.26 -32.81
C GLU A 566 -3.88 -6.41 -33.39
N VAL A 567 -3.26 -5.30 -33.79
CA VAL A 567 -1.90 -5.29 -34.35
C VAL A 567 -0.88 -5.83 -33.34
N LEU A 568 -1.01 -5.52 -32.05
CA LEU A 568 -0.15 -6.06 -31.00
C LEU A 568 -0.26 -7.57 -30.86
N ASP A 569 -1.48 -8.11 -30.91
CA ASP A 569 -1.71 -9.54 -30.84
C ASP A 569 -1.16 -10.27 -32.07
N ASP A 570 -1.28 -9.67 -33.26
CA ASP A 570 -0.75 -10.21 -34.50
C ASP A 570 0.79 -10.18 -34.51
N ILE A 571 1.40 -9.08 -34.07
CA ILE A 571 2.87 -8.98 -33.91
C ILE A 571 3.37 -10.02 -32.89
N LYS A 572 2.67 -10.19 -31.78
CA LYS A 572 3.01 -11.21 -30.78
C LYS A 572 3.01 -12.62 -31.42
N SER A 573 1.92 -12.97 -32.08
CA SER A 573 1.75 -14.30 -32.68
C SER A 573 2.76 -14.55 -33.78
N MET A 574 3.01 -13.56 -34.64
CA MET A 574 4.02 -13.62 -35.68
C MET A 574 5.44 -13.69 -35.11
N GLY A 575 5.73 -12.88 -34.11
CA GLY A 575 7.04 -12.88 -33.43
C GLY A 575 7.39 -14.26 -32.88
N TYR A 576 6.50 -14.89 -32.14
CA TYR A 576 6.72 -16.23 -31.62
C TYR A 576 6.84 -17.30 -32.72
N LYS A 577 5.98 -17.24 -33.75
CA LYS A 577 6.04 -18.17 -34.88
C LYS A 577 7.39 -18.14 -35.60
N TYR A 578 7.89 -16.94 -35.87
CA TYR A 578 9.14 -16.79 -36.62
C TYR A 578 10.37 -16.91 -35.74
N SER A 579 10.30 -16.63 -34.45
CA SER A 579 11.36 -16.95 -33.50
C SER A 579 11.59 -18.48 -33.42
N THR A 580 10.51 -19.25 -33.36
CA THR A 580 10.58 -20.72 -33.39
C THR A 580 11.16 -21.24 -34.71
N ARG A 581 10.75 -20.68 -35.85
CA ARG A 581 11.28 -21.06 -37.17
C ARG A 581 12.75 -20.65 -37.37
N ALA A 582 13.16 -19.53 -36.80
CA ALA A 582 14.53 -19.03 -36.87
C ALA A 582 15.52 -19.96 -36.16
N ALA A 583 15.07 -20.66 -35.11
CA ALA A 583 15.86 -21.58 -34.31
C ALA A 583 17.22 -20.99 -33.90
N MET A 584 17.27 -19.70 -33.57
CA MET A 584 18.49 -19.01 -33.16
C MET A 584 18.99 -19.58 -31.83
N THR A 585 20.29 -19.87 -31.78
CA THR A 585 20.97 -20.34 -30.59
C THR A 585 22.34 -19.71 -30.47
N VAL A 586 22.93 -19.80 -29.28
CA VAL A 586 24.28 -19.31 -29.00
C VAL A 586 25.17 -20.50 -28.59
N SER A 587 26.29 -20.64 -29.26
CA SER A 587 27.29 -21.65 -28.93
C SER A 587 28.42 -21.04 -28.08
N ILE A 588 29.22 -21.89 -27.45
CA ILE A 588 30.41 -21.43 -26.69
C ILE A 588 31.39 -20.71 -27.61
N SER A 589 31.51 -21.11 -28.89
CA SER A 589 32.37 -20.48 -29.89
C SER A 589 31.94 -19.06 -30.26
N ASP A 590 30.66 -18.69 -30.04
CA ASP A 590 30.16 -17.35 -30.33
C ASP A 590 30.53 -16.34 -29.25
N MET A 591 31.01 -16.82 -28.11
CA MET A 591 31.50 -15.99 -27.01
C MET A 591 32.96 -15.58 -27.26
N THR A 592 33.13 -14.55 -28.07
CA THR A 592 34.48 -14.01 -28.36
C THR A 592 35.00 -13.17 -27.19
N VAL A 593 36.21 -13.46 -26.76
CA VAL A 593 36.90 -12.67 -25.74
C VAL A 593 37.50 -11.43 -26.42
N PRO A 594 37.21 -10.20 -25.93
CA PRO A 594 37.80 -8.99 -26.49
C PRO A 594 39.33 -9.04 -26.44
N PRO A 595 40.04 -8.66 -27.51
CA PRO A 595 41.49 -8.73 -27.56
C PRO A 595 42.20 -7.82 -26.54
N GLN A 596 41.50 -6.80 -26.05
CA GLN A 596 42.00 -5.89 -25.01
C GLN A 596 42.01 -6.49 -23.60
N LYS A 597 41.33 -7.62 -23.35
CA LYS A 597 41.20 -8.22 -22.02
C LYS A 597 42.55 -8.51 -21.34
N PRO A 598 43.56 -9.12 -22.01
CA PRO A 598 44.86 -9.36 -21.40
C PRO A 598 45.59 -8.07 -20.98
N GLU A 599 45.51 -7.03 -21.81
CA GLU A 599 46.11 -5.72 -21.52
C GLU A 599 45.43 -5.01 -20.33
N MET A 600 44.09 -5.05 -20.26
CA MET A 600 43.36 -4.49 -19.14
C MET A 600 43.64 -5.23 -17.83
N ILE A 601 43.76 -6.56 -17.88
CA ILE A 601 44.13 -7.38 -16.72
C ILE A 601 45.54 -7.05 -16.24
N ALA A 602 46.51 -6.93 -17.16
CA ALA A 602 47.88 -6.57 -16.82
C ALA A 602 47.96 -5.20 -16.14
N LYS A 603 47.27 -4.19 -16.69
CA LYS A 603 47.17 -2.85 -16.07
C LYS A 603 46.52 -2.90 -14.68
N ALA A 604 45.49 -3.71 -14.51
CA ALA A 604 44.83 -3.86 -13.21
C ALA A 604 45.74 -4.58 -12.20
N GLN A 605 46.49 -5.59 -12.63
CA GLN A 605 47.45 -6.28 -11.77
C GLN A 605 48.59 -5.36 -11.33
N ASP A 606 49.14 -4.55 -12.25
CA ASP A 606 50.15 -3.55 -11.91
C ASP A 606 49.61 -2.54 -10.89
N CYS A 607 48.39 -2.05 -11.08
CA CYS A 607 47.74 -1.17 -10.12
C CYS A 607 47.55 -1.83 -8.74
N LEU A 608 47.16 -3.10 -8.69
CA LEU A 608 47.01 -3.86 -7.45
C LEU A 608 48.33 -4.08 -6.71
N LEU A 609 49.47 -4.18 -7.41
CA LEU A 609 50.76 -4.26 -6.78
C LEU A 609 51.11 -3.00 -5.97
N TYR A 610 50.66 -1.81 -6.42
CA TYR A 610 50.86 -0.55 -5.71
C TYR A 610 49.79 -0.32 -4.61
N THR A 611 48.60 -0.88 -4.78
CA THR A 611 47.51 -0.77 -3.83
C THR A 611 47.31 -2.03 -3.00
N SER A 612 48.34 -2.89 -2.94
CA SER A 612 48.29 -4.14 -2.19
C SER A 612 47.76 -3.91 -0.79
N PRO A 613 46.73 -4.64 -0.36
CA PRO A 613 46.16 -4.47 0.95
C PRO A 613 47.18 -4.73 2.05
N SER A 614 46.99 -4.02 3.15
CA SER A 614 47.69 -4.29 4.39
C SER A 614 47.63 -5.79 4.73
N PRO A 615 48.66 -6.39 5.33
CA PRO A 615 48.61 -7.79 5.78
C PRO A 615 47.47 -8.14 6.75
N ARG A 616 46.52 -7.23 6.96
CA ARG A 616 45.35 -7.40 7.81
C ARG A 616 44.05 -7.60 7.03
N ASP A 617 44.02 -7.53 5.72
CA ASP A 617 42.82 -7.75 4.89
C ASP A 617 42.82 -9.15 4.25
#